data_b76f1cdb03a3745c02adf8c448d43a8d
#
_entry.id   b76f1cdb03a3745c02adf8c448d43a8d
#
_cell.length_a   1.000
_cell.length_b   1.000
_cell.length_c   1.000
_cell.angle_alpha   90.00
_cell.angle_beta   90.00
_cell.angle_gamma   90.00
#
_symmetry.space_group_name_H-M   'P 1'
#
loop_
_entity.id
_entity.type
_entity.pdbx_description
1 polymer ?
#
loop_
_entity_poly.entity_id
_entity_poly.type
_entity_poly.pdbx_seq_one_letter_code
_entity_poly.pdbx_strand_id
1 'polypeptide(L)'
;RKHKDPYPGGYVKEPKVGMTEWVTSFDLNSLYPNLIVQYNMSPETLIRGGDDFTVSGVDHYLKNAVTDEPRQRNLSVAANGSMYSKEKRGVFPTIIIGLYEERAVIKKEMLRLKQENENANTAELKREINRLENTQQAIKILLNSLYGALGNQYFRYFEMVIAEGITLSGQLSIKWAEQAMNTAMNNILKSDDDDYVIAMDTDSLYVNMGPLVDAMKPKDPV
;
A
#
# COMPACT_ATOMS: atom_id res chain seq x y z
N ARG A 1 2.38 27.58 18.97
CA ARG A 1 2.12 26.45 18.03
C ARG A 1 3.14 26.56 16.90
N LYS A 2 4.17 25.71 16.91
CA LYS A 2 5.08 25.59 15.76
C LYS A 2 4.27 25.01 14.60
N HIS A 3 4.09 25.75 13.51
CA HIS A 3 3.75 25.15 12.22
C HIS A 3 4.87 24.16 11.92
N LYS A 4 4.62 22.87 12.09
CA LYS A 4 5.48 21.86 11.50
C LYS A 4 5.18 21.85 10.00
N ASP A 5 6.23 21.82 9.21
CA ASP A 5 6.12 21.61 7.79
C ASP A 5 5.30 20.34 7.49
N PRO A 6 4.50 20.31 6.41
CA PRO A 6 3.73 19.12 6.07
C PRO A 6 4.67 17.94 5.90
N TYR A 7 4.33 16.80 6.51
CA TYR A 7 5.10 15.56 6.32
C TYR A 7 5.01 15.06 4.87
N PRO A 8 6.03 14.33 4.38
CA PRO A 8 6.05 13.83 2.99
C PRO A 8 4.84 12.94 2.69
N GLY A 9 4.23 13.12 1.52
CA GLY A 9 3.16 12.27 1.00
C GLY A 9 3.65 10.97 0.36
N GLY A 10 2.86 10.41 -0.56
CA GLY A 10 3.25 9.26 -1.37
C GLY A 10 4.42 9.58 -2.30
N TYR A 11 5.17 8.56 -2.70
CA TYR A 11 6.24 8.70 -3.68
C TYR A 11 5.69 8.65 -5.10
N VAL A 12 6.16 9.57 -5.93
CA VAL A 12 5.89 9.60 -7.37
C VAL A 12 7.22 9.57 -8.11
N LYS A 13 7.36 8.64 -9.04
CA LYS A 13 8.49 8.60 -9.98
C LYS A 13 8.08 9.30 -11.26
N GLU A 14 8.86 10.28 -11.69
CA GLU A 14 8.65 10.98 -12.95
C GLU A 14 8.58 9.97 -14.10
N PRO A 15 7.52 10.04 -14.94
CA PRO A 15 7.36 9.12 -16.04
C PRO A 15 8.48 9.24 -17.07
N LYS A 16 8.98 8.12 -17.57
CA LYS A 16 9.87 8.11 -18.74
C LYS A 16 9.11 8.59 -19.96
N VAL A 17 9.60 9.66 -20.57
CA VAL A 17 8.94 10.28 -21.73
C VAL A 17 9.10 9.37 -22.95
N GLY A 18 8.02 9.09 -23.65
CA GLY A 18 7.98 8.30 -24.87
C GLY A 18 6.78 7.38 -24.96
N MET A 19 6.64 6.72 -26.10
CA MET A 19 5.64 5.67 -26.30
C MET A 19 6.28 4.34 -25.89
N THR A 20 5.62 3.60 -25.01
CA THR A 20 6.06 2.28 -24.57
C THR A 20 4.95 1.28 -24.81
N GLU A 21 5.29 0.19 -25.51
CA GLU A 21 4.39 -0.95 -25.72
C GLU A 21 4.57 -1.96 -24.59
N TRP A 22 3.56 -2.82 -24.37
CA TRP A 22 3.59 -3.88 -23.36
C TRP A 22 3.82 -3.37 -21.94
N VAL A 23 3.08 -2.33 -21.54
CA VAL A 23 3.13 -1.82 -20.17
C VAL A 23 2.23 -2.65 -19.26
N THR A 24 2.79 -3.18 -18.17
CA THR A 24 2.04 -3.85 -17.12
C THR A 24 1.98 -2.96 -15.89
N SER A 25 0.77 -2.77 -15.35
CA SER A 25 0.54 -2.07 -14.08
C SER A 25 0.46 -3.07 -12.93
N PHE A 26 1.19 -2.80 -11.87
CA PHE A 26 1.08 -3.49 -10.58
C PHE A 26 0.62 -2.49 -9.53
N ASP A 27 -0.30 -2.91 -8.66
CA ASP A 27 -0.88 -2.08 -7.61
C ASP A 27 -0.74 -2.78 -6.26
N LEU A 28 -0.22 -2.05 -5.26
CA LEU A 28 -0.12 -2.51 -3.88
C LEU A 28 -1.47 -2.31 -3.19
N ASN A 29 -2.32 -3.32 -3.29
CA ASN A 29 -3.70 -3.26 -2.82
C ASN A 29 -3.81 -2.71 -1.39
N SER A 30 -4.50 -1.57 -1.25
CA SER A 30 -4.76 -0.92 0.05
C SER A 30 -3.48 -0.70 0.87
N LEU A 31 -2.45 -0.13 0.26
CA LEU A 31 -1.10 0.01 0.83
C LEU A 31 -1.12 0.53 2.28
N TYR A 32 -1.69 1.71 2.53
CA TYR A 32 -1.65 2.34 3.86
C TYR A 32 -2.40 1.55 4.95
N PRO A 33 -3.62 1.06 4.74
CA PRO A 33 -4.27 0.17 5.70
C PRO A 33 -3.46 -1.08 6.01
N ASN A 34 -2.84 -1.70 5.01
CA ASN A 34 -2.00 -2.88 5.22
C ASN A 34 -0.73 -2.58 6.01
N LEU A 35 -0.11 -1.42 5.80
CA LEU A 35 1.03 -0.97 6.60
C LEU A 35 0.65 -0.76 8.07
N ILE A 36 -0.51 -0.13 8.33
CA ILE A 36 -1.02 0.04 9.71
C ILE A 36 -1.15 -1.32 10.40
N VAL A 37 -1.69 -2.32 9.71
CA VAL A 37 -1.84 -3.68 10.25
C VAL A 37 -0.49 -4.36 10.45
N GLN A 38 0.38 -4.31 9.44
CA GLN A 38 1.68 -5.00 9.43
C GLN A 38 2.62 -4.49 10.51
N TYR A 39 2.69 -3.17 10.68
CA TYR A 39 3.54 -2.53 11.68
C TYR A 39 2.85 -2.38 13.04
N ASN A 40 1.58 -2.74 13.15
CA ASN A 40 0.76 -2.55 14.36
C ASN A 40 0.67 -1.07 14.79
N MET A 41 0.50 -0.17 13.82
CA MET A 41 0.50 1.27 14.04
C MET A 41 -0.79 1.73 14.71
N SER A 42 -0.68 2.17 15.95
CA SER A 42 -1.77 2.72 16.75
C SER A 42 -1.18 3.59 17.88
N PRO A 43 -1.87 4.63 18.38
CA PRO A 43 -1.32 5.49 19.41
C PRO A 43 -0.87 4.75 20.66
N GLU A 44 -1.61 3.73 21.10
CA GLU A 44 -1.31 2.94 22.31
C GLU A 44 -0.20 1.89 22.09
N THR A 45 0.16 1.59 20.86
CA THR A 45 1.27 0.68 20.52
C THR A 45 2.57 1.41 20.23
N LEU A 46 2.53 2.74 20.06
CA LEU A 46 3.69 3.58 19.79
C LEU A 46 4.61 3.61 21.00
N ILE A 47 5.83 3.10 20.85
CA ILE A 47 6.86 3.06 21.90
C ILE A 47 7.78 4.27 21.83
N ARG A 48 8.19 4.63 20.63
CA ARG A 48 9.12 5.72 20.36
C ARG A 48 8.65 6.53 19.18
N GLY A 49 8.63 7.84 19.34
CA GLY A 49 8.45 8.75 18.21
C GLY A 49 9.62 8.64 17.25
N GLY A 50 9.37 8.86 15.97
CA GLY A 50 10.41 8.97 14.95
C GLY A 50 11.36 10.12 15.31
N ASP A 51 12.64 9.92 15.12
CA ASP A 51 13.57 11.04 14.98
C ASP A 51 13.17 11.79 13.69
N ASP A 52 13.66 13.02 13.46
CA ASP A 52 13.34 13.81 12.26
C ASP A 52 13.86 13.11 10.99
N PHE A 53 13.28 11.94 10.67
CA PHE A 53 13.54 11.22 9.43
C PHE A 53 12.85 11.95 8.29
N THR A 54 13.65 12.43 7.39
CA THR A 54 13.25 12.97 6.11
C THR A 54 13.12 11.82 5.10
N VAL A 55 12.86 12.14 3.82
CA VAL A 55 12.92 11.16 2.71
C VAL A 55 14.24 10.35 2.70
N SER A 56 15.31 10.89 3.29
CA SER A 56 16.59 10.17 3.46
C SER A 56 16.49 8.94 4.37
N GLY A 57 15.54 8.87 5.28
CA GLY A 57 15.30 7.67 6.11
C GLY A 57 14.84 6.47 5.28
N VAL A 58 14.02 6.71 4.26
CA VAL A 58 13.58 5.68 3.31
C VAL A 58 14.78 5.06 2.58
N ASP A 59 15.68 5.88 2.05
CA ASP A 59 16.87 5.41 1.33
C ASP A 59 17.86 4.66 2.25
N HIS A 60 17.91 5.03 3.53
CA HIS A 60 18.67 4.27 4.51
C HIS A 60 18.13 2.85 4.66
N TYR A 61 16.82 2.68 4.85
CA TYR A 61 16.21 1.36 5.02
C TYR A 61 16.15 0.52 3.74
N LEU A 62 16.24 1.13 2.57
CA LEU A 62 16.42 0.41 1.30
C LEU A 62 17.79 -0.27 1.20
N LYS A 63 18.82 0.35 1.79
CA LYS A 63 20.23 -0.11 1.69
C LYS A 63 20.65 -0.95 2.89
N ASN A 64 20.04 -0.74 4.05
CA ASN A 64 20.49 -1.31 5.31
C ASN A 64 19.35 -2.08 5.98
N ALA A 65 19.63 -3.27 6.44
CA ALA A 65 18.70 -4.01 7.27
C ALA A 65 18.46 -3.28 8.60
N VAL A 66 17.24 -3.39 9.13
CA VAL A 66 16.95 -2.98 10.50
C VAL A 66 17.79 -3.81 11.45
N THR A 67 18.37 -3.19 12.49
CA THR A 67 19.12 -3.88 13.52
C THR A 67 18.28 -4.98 14.21
N ASP A 68 18.90 -5.98 14.79
CA ASP A 68 18.18 -7.09 15.44
C ASP A 68 17.47 -6.68 16.75
N GLU A 69 17.84 -5.56 17.35
CA GLU A 69 17.28 -5.08 18.61
C GLU A 69 15.73 -4.95 18.59
N PRO A 70 15.10 -4.28 17.60
CA PRO A 70 13.64 -4.22 17.56
C PRO A 70 13.00 -5.60 17.47
N ARG A 71 13.59 -6.51 16.69
CA ARG A 71 13.08 -7.88 16.53
C ARG A 71 13.13 -8.66 17.85
N GLN A 72 14.24 -8.56 18.59
CA GLN A 72 14.41 -9.20 19.91
C GLN A 72 13.41 -8.66 20.94
N ARG A 73 13.04 -7.38 20.83
CA ARG A 73 12.07 -6.71 21.70
C ARG A 73 10.62 -6.83 21.21
N ASN A 74 10.35 -7.65 20.21
CA ASN A 74 9.02 -7.80 19.59
C ASN A 74 8.42 -6.45 19.14
N LEU A 75 9.24 -5.62 18.48
CA LEU A 75 8.85 -4.33 17.95
C LEU A 75 8.82 -4.37 16.41
N SER A 76 7.99 -3.54 15.81
CA SER A 76 8.09 -3.11 14.40
C SER A 76 8.66 -1.70 14.32
N VAL A 77 9.37 -1.42 13.23
CA VAL A 77 9.99 -0.11 12.96
C VAL A 77 9.44 0.42 11.64
N ALA A 78 8.83 1.60 11.68
CA ALA A 78 8.40 2.31 10.48
C ALA A 78 9.57 3.07 9.83
N ALA A 79 9.40 3.48 8.58
CA ALA A 79 10.47 4.14 7.83
C ALA A 79 10.90 5.52 8.39
N ASN A 80 10.11 6.14 9.24
CA ASN A 80 10.47 7.33 10.01
C ASN A 80 11.16 7.00 11.36
N GLY A 81 11.55 5.76 11.61
CA GLY A 81 12.20 5.32 12.84
C GLY A 81 11.26 5.12 14.04
N SER A 82 9.96 5.41 13.91
CA SER A 82 9.01 5.13 14.99
C SER A 82 8.85 3.63 15.22
N MET A 83 8.69 3.23 16.49
CA MET A 83 8.61 1.85 16.91
C MET A 83 7.27 1.55 17.55
N TYR A 84 6.72 0.36 17.24
CA TYR A 84 5.43 -0.08 17.73
C TYR A 84 5.55 -1.46 18.38
N SER A 85 4.93 -1.62 19.56
CA SER A 85 4.86 -2.92 20.24
C SER A 85 4.00 -3.89 19.44
N LYS A 86 4.44 -5.15 19.34
CA LYS A 86 3.68 -6.26 18.75
C LYS A 86 3.13 -7.22 19.81
N GLU A 87 3.25 -6.89 21.12
CA GLU A 87 2.73 -7.73 22.20
C GLU A 87 1.21 -7.88 22.14
N LYS A 88 0.52 -6.78 21.86
CA LYS A 88 -0.94 -6.74 21.68
C LYS A 88 -1.25 -6.02 20.37
N ARG A 89 -2.30 -6.47 19.70
CA ARG A 89 -2.79 -5.79 18.52
C ARG A 89 -3.42 -4.45 18.89
N GLY A 90 -3.03 -3.40 18.18
CA GLY A 90 -3.57 -2.06 18.37
C GLY A 90 -5.02 -1.93 17.91
N VAL A 91 -5.69 -0.88 18.39
CA VAL A 91 -7.10 -0.61 18.06
C VAL A 91 -7.29 -0.37 16.57
N PHE A 92 -6.45 0.46 15.93
CA PHE A 92 -6.57 0.73 14.49
C PHE A 92 -6.31 -0.50 13.62
N PRO A 93 -5.26 -1.29 13.82
CA PRO A 93 -5.10 -2.59 13.15
C PRO A 93 -6.30 -3.51 13.32
N THR A 94 -6.89 -3.57 14.53
CA THR A 94 -8.07 -4.39 14.80
C THR A 94 -9.29 -3.94 14.00
N ILE A 95 -9.56 -2.62 13.97
CA ILE A 95 -10.66 -2.04 13.19
C ILE A 95 -10.47 -2.32 11.70
N ILE A 96 -9.25 -2.10 11.18
CA ILE A 96 -8.94 -2.32 9.76
C ILE A 96 -9.19 -3.78 9.37
N ILE A 97 -8.72 -4.73 10.17
CA ILE A 97 -8.92 -6.16 9.90
C ILE A 97 -10.40 -6.50 9.89
N GLY A 98 -11.17 -6.06 10.90
CA GLY A 98 -12.60 -6.30 10.96
C GLY A 98 -13.35 -5.74 9.75
N LEU A 99 -13.00 -4.53 9.31
CA LEU A 99 -13.59 -3.91 8.11
C LEU A 99 -13.22 -4.68 6.83
N TYR A 100 -11.99 -5.21 6.72
CA TYR A 100 -11.61 -6.04 5.58
C TYR A 100 -12.38 -7.36 5.54
N GLU A 101 -12.52 -8.02 6.68
CA GLU A 101 -13.28 -9.27 6.79
C GLU A 101 -14.75 -9.04 6.44
N GLU A 102 -15.37 -8.00 6.99
CA GLU A 102 -16.74 -7.62 6.67
C GLU A 102 -16.90 -7.33 5.17
N ARG A 103 -16.01 -6.51 4.60
CA ARG A 103 -16.03 -6.19 3.17
C ARG A 103 -15.87 -7.42 2.29
N ALA A 104 -15.03 -8.37 2.68
CA ALA A 104 -14.81 -9.62 1.94
C ALA A 104 -16.08 -10.46 1.88
N VAL A 105 -16.79 -10.59 3.00
CA VAL A 105 -18.09 -11.30 3.08
C VAL A 105 -19.13 -10.63 2.18
N ILE A 106 -19.29 -9.31 2.31
CA ILE A 106 -20.24 -8.53 1.51
C ILE A 106 -19.94 -8.65 0.01
N LYS A 107 -18.67 -8.52 -0.37
CA LYS A 107 -18.24 -8.62 -1.78
C LYS A 107 -18.50 -10.01 -2.35
N LYS A 108 -18.24 -11.07 -1.57
CA LYS A 108 -18.51 -12.46 -1.97
C LYS A 108 -20.00 -12.67 -2.22
N GLU A 109 -20.86 -12.21 -1.33
CA GLU A 109 -22.30 -12.32 -1.48
C GLU A 109 -22.83 -11.50 -2.66
N MET A 110 -22.34 -10.29 -2.84
CA MET A 110 -22.67 -9.45 -3.99
C MET A 110 -22.33 -10.16 -5.32
N LEU A 111 -21.15 -10.78 -5.42
CA LEU A 111 -20.74 -11.49 -6.63
C LEU A 111 -21.63 -12.72 -6.88
N ARG A 112 -22.00 -13.46 -5.83
CA ARG A 112 -22.95 -14.58 -5.91
C ARG A 112 -24.31 -14.11 -6.47
N LEU A 113 -24.86 -13.02 -5.93
CA LEU A 113 -26.12 -12.47 -6.41
C LEU A 113 -26.02 -11.90 -7.82
N LYS A 114 -24.89 -11.30 -8.21
CA LYS A 114 -24.66 -10.86 -9.61
C LYS A 114 -24.76 -12.04 -10.57
N GLN A 115 -24.13 -13.17 -10.26
CA GLN A 115 -24.18 -14.37 -11.07
C GLN A 115 -25.59 -14.97 -11.15
N GLU A 116 -26.31 -14.99 -10.02
CA GLU A 116 -27.71 -15.45 -9.99
C GLU A 116 -28.61 -14.54 -10.84
N ASN A 117 -28.38 -13.22 -10.79
CA ASN A 117 -29.20 -12.25 -11.53
C ASN A 117 -28.94 -12.28 -13.06
N GLU A 118 -27.83 -12.83 -13.53
CA GLU A 118 -27.59 -13.06 -14.97
C GLU A 118 -28.70 -13.93 -15.59
N ASN A 119 -29.21 -14.91 -14.82
CA ASN A 119 -30.26 -15.81 -15.26
C ASN A 119 -31.66 -15.35 -14.87
N ALA A 120 -31.83 -14.80 -13.66
CA ALA A 120 -33.14 -14.46 -13.09
C ALA A 120 -33.61 -13.05 -13.46
N ASN A 121 -32.70 -12.10 -13.60
CA ASN A 121 -32.91 -10.71 -14.01
C ASN A 121 -34.06 -9.99 -13.26
N THR A 122 -34.15 -10.20 -11.93
CA THR A 122 -35.25 -9.67 -11.11
C THR A 122 -34.92 -8.29 -10.51
N ALA A 123 -35.95 -7.50 -10.23
CA ALA A 123 -35.78 -6.18 -9.61
C ALA A 123 -35.29 -6.29 -8.16
N GLU A 124 -35.71 -7.34 -7.45
CA GLU A 124 -35.31 -7.62 -6.06
C GLU A 124 -33.79 -7.88 -6.00
N LEU A 125 -33.27 -8.78 -6.84
CA LEU A 125 -31.84 -9.07 -6.90
C LEU A 125 -31.01 -7.83 -7.25
N LYS A 126 -31.48 -7.03 -8.20
CA LYS A 126 -30.80 -5.76 -8.56
C LYS A 126 -30.73 -4.77 -7.39
N ARG A 127 -31.80 -4.63 -6.61
CA ARG A 127 -31.82 -3.77 -5.42
C ARG A 127 -30.84 -4.26 -4.36
N GLU A 128 -30.82 -5.58 -4.11
CA GLU A 128 -29.91 -6.15 -3.11
C GLU A 128 -28.44 -6.05 -3.55
N ILE A 129 -28.14 -6.32 -4.82
CA ILE A 129 -26.80 -6.11 -5.40
C ILE A 129 -26.35 -4.65 -5.22
N ASN A 130 -27.22 -3.68 -5.52
CA ASN A 130 -26.90 -2.27 -5.35
C ASN A 130 -26.66 -1.90 -3.87
N ARG A 131 -27.45 -2.47 -2.94
CA ARG A 131 -27.26 -2.28 -1.50
C ARG A 131 -25.89 -2.78 -1.05
N LEU A 132 -25.54 -4.01 -1.44
CA LEU A 132 -24.23 -4.60 -1.11
C LEU A 132 -23.06 -3.85 -1.76
N GLU A 133 -23.22 -3.41 -3.02
CA GLU A 133 -22.23 -2.58 -3.73
C GLU A 133 -21.97 -1.29 -2.96
N ASN A 134 -23.02 -0.56 -2.57
CA ASN A 134 -22.89 0.68 -1.81
C ASN A 134 -22.24 0.43 -0.45
N THR A 135 -22.60 -0.64 0.24
CA THR A 135 -22.04 -0.99 1.55
C THR A 135 -20.55 -1.31 1.44
N GLN A 136 -20.13 -2.14 0.47
CA GLN A 136 -18.72 -2.47 0.31
C GLN A 136 -17.89 -1.28 -0.14
N GLN A 137 -18.46 -0.35 -0.91
CA GLN A 137 -17.79 0.90 -1.28
C GLN A 137 -17.65 1.85 -0.07
N ALA A 138 -18.66 1.96 0.79
CA ALA A 138 -18.58 2.75 2.02
C ALA A 138 -17.44 2.23 2.92
N ILE A 139 -17.32 0.90 3.09
CA ILE A 139 -16.23 0.29 3.85
C ILE A 139 -14.87 0.59 3.21
N LYS A 140 -14.77 0.51 1.88
CA LYS A 140 -13.53 0.87 1.16
C LYS A 140 -13.12 2.33 1.41
N ILE A 141 -14.09 3.25 1.36
CA ILE A 141 -13.83 4.68 1.65
C ILE A 141 -13.38 4.84 3.10
N LEU A 142 -14.04 4.19 4.07
CA LEU A 142 -13.69 4.25 5.48
C LEU A 142 -12.25 3.75 5.72
N LEU A 143 -11.87 2.61 5.15
CA LEU A 143 -10.51 2.06 5.23
C LEU A 143 -9.45 3.05 4.71
N ASN A 144 -9.71 3.67 3.57
CA ASN A 144 -8.77 4.62 2.97
C ASN A 144 -8.73 5.97 3.70
N SER A 145 -9.82 6.35 4.38
CA SER A 145 -9.92 7.61 5.12
C SER A 145 -9.24 7.58 6.48
N LEU A 146 -9.01 6.39 7.06
CA LEU A 146 -8.43 6.27 8.39
C LEU A 146 -7.02 6.90 8.47
N TYR A 147 -6.19 6.67 7.45
CA TYR A 147 -4.89 7.32 7.34
C TYR A 147 -5.02 8.85 7.35
N GLY A 148 -5.93 9.39 6.53
CA GLY A 148 -6.17 10.84 6.48
C GLY A 148 -6.67 11.40 7.82
N ALA A 149 -7.47 10.64 8.56
CA ALA A 149 -7.93 11.02 9.89
C ALA A 149 -6.76 11.13 10.89
N LEU A 150 -5.83 10.16 10.87
CA LEU A 150 -4.65 10.19 11.75
C LEU A 150 -3.75 11.41 11.53
N GLY A 151 -3.67 11.91 10.29
CA GLY A 151 -2.95 13.13 9.94
C GLY A 151 -3.74 14.44 10.17
N ASN A 152 -5.00 14.37 10.57
CA ASN A 152 -5.86 15.53 10.77
C ASN A 152 -5.81 16.02 12.21
N GLN A 153 -5.34 17.27 12.42
CA GLN A 153 -5.21 17.89 13.76
C GLN A 153 -6.52 17.98 14.58
N TYR A 154 -7.67 17.87 13.95
CA TYR A 154 -8.98 17.88 14.61
C TYR A 154 -9.48 16.47 14.98
N PHE A 155 -8.77 15.43 14.55
CA PHE A 155 -9.12 14.07 14.92
C PHE A 155 -8.71 13.77 16.36
N ARG A 156 -9.58 13.11 17.12
CA ARG A 156 -9.32 12.81 18.55
C ARG A 156 -8.02 12.03 18.78
N TYR A 157 -7.65 11.17 17.83
CA TYR A 157 -6.46 10.32 17.89
C TYR A 157 -5.38 10.80 16.92
N PHE A 158 -5.36 12.11 16.65
CA PHE A 158 -4.32 12.72 15.83
C PHE A 158 -2.94 12.42 16.37
N GLU A 159 -2.09 11.80 15.56
CA GLU A 159 -0.69 11.52 15.87
C GLU A 159 0.16 11.65 14.60
N MET A 160 0.85 12.77 14.49
CA MET A 160 1.66 13.11 13.31
C MET A 160 2.73 12.06 13.01
N VAL A 161 3.36 11.53 14.06
CA VAL A 161 4.43 10.52 13.92
C VAL A 161 3.90 9.24 13.27
N ILE A 162 2.66 8.86 13.57
CA ILE A 162 2.03 7.69 12.95
C ILE A 162 1.71 7.98 11.48
N ALA A 163 1.12 9.14 11.18
CA ALA A 163 0.78 9.52 9.81
C ALA A 163 2.02 9.57 8.90
N GLU A 164 3.10 10.17 9.38
CA GLU A 164 4.39 10.21 8.71
C GLU A 164 5.00 8.79 8.56
N GLY A 165 4.93 7.98 9.60
CA GLY A 165 5.39 6.59 9.58
C GLY A 165 4.68 5.77 8.50
N ILE A 166 3.38 5.99 8.30
CA ILE A 166 2.59 5.32 7.25
C ILE A 166 3.07 5.72 5.85
N THR A 167 3.18 7.03 5.57
CA THR A 167 3.58 7.50 4.24
C THR A 167 5.00 7.14 3.89
N LEU A 168 5.96 7.32 4.81
CA LEU A 168 7.35 6.95 4.56
C LEU A 168 7.54 5.43 4.42
N SER A 169 6.78 4.62 5.18
CA SER A 169 6.78 3.16 4.98
C SER A 169 6.14 2.76 3.65
N GLY A 170 5.15 3.53 3.16
CA GLY A 170 4.61 3.38 1.81
C GLY A 170 5.64 3.67 0.73
N GLN A 171 6.37 4.79 0.87
CA GLN A 171 7.48 5.13 -0.02
C GLN A 171 8.57 4.04 -0.03
N LEU A 172 8.92 3.51 1.15
CA LEU A 172 9.88 2.41 1.27
C LEU A 172 9.39 1.17 0.52
N SER A 173 8.11 0.82 0.68
CA SER A 173 7.52 -0.36 0.06
C SER A 173 7.52 -0.27 -1.47
N ILE A 174 7.11 0.86 -2.04
CA ILE A 174 7.05 1.01 -3.49
C ILE A 174 8.45 1.11 -4.13
N LYS A 175 9.40 1.79 -3.49
CA LYS A 175 10.79 1.83 -3.94
C LYS A 175 11.47 0.46 -3.85
N TRP A 176 11.18 -0.32 -2.80
CA TRP A 176 11.65 -1.70 -2.70
C TRP A 176 11.07 -2.57 -3.82
N ALA A 177 9.78 -2.41 -4.13
CA ALA A 177 9.13 -3.13 -5.24
C ALA A 177 9.77 -2.77 -6.59
N GLU A 178 10.12 -1.50 -6.82
CA GLU A 178 10.87 -1.06 -7.99
C GLU A 178 12.22 -1.78 -8.12
N GLN A 179 13.03 -1.76 -7.03
CA GLN A 179 14.32 -2.43 -7.02
C GLN A 179 14.20 -3.94 -7.27
N ALA A 180 13.24 -4.58 -6.62
CA ALA A 180 12.98 -6.01 -6.79
C ALA A 180 12.56 -6.35 -8.23
N MET A 181 11.70 -5.50 -8.83
CA MET A 181 11.26 -5.68 -10.23
C MET A 181 12.41 -5.50 -11.20
N ASN A 182 13.19 -4.42 -11.06
CA ASN A 182 14.36 -4.19 -11.92
C ASN A 182 15.39 -5.31 -11.78
N THR A 183 15.68 -5.76 -10.57
CA THR A 183 16.58 -6.89 -10.32
C THR A 183 16.07 -8.17 -11.00
N ALA A 184 14.78 -8.48 -10.88
CA ALA A 184 14.19 -9.65 -11.51
C ALA A 184 14.28 -9.58 -13.04
N MET A 185 13.92 -8.44 -13.64
CA MET A 185 13.99 -8.21 -15.08
C MET A 185 15.41 -8.29 -15.61
N ASN A 186 16.39 -7.64 -14.95
CA ASN A 186 17.80 -7.69 -15.33
C ASN A 186 18.36 -9.12 -15.27
N ASN A 187 17.99 -9.90 -14.25
CA ASN A 187 18.39 -11.31 -14.14
C ASN A 187 17.83 -12.18 -15.28
N ILE A 188 16.57 -11.99 -15.65
CA ILE A 188 15.90 -12.74 -16.72
C ILE A 188 16.48 -12.36 -18.08
N LEU A 189 16.65 -11.07 -18.33
CA LEU A 189 17.11 -10.53 -19.63
C LEU A 189 18.63 -10.53 -19.78
N LYS A 190 19.36 -10.81 -18.70
CA LYS A 190 20.83 -10.75 -18.64
C LYS A 190 21.38 -9.37 -19.01
N SER A 191 20.68 -8.33 -18.58
CA SER A 191 21.08 -6.93 -18.70
C SER A 191 21.78 -6.44 -17.41
N ASP A 192 22.51 -5.30 -17.50
CA ASP A 192 23.44 -4.83 -16.44
C ASP A 192 22.71 -3.83 -15.58
N ASP A 193 21.80 -3.47 -15.19
CA ASP A 193 21.22 -2.39 -14.37
C ASP A 193 20.27 -1.48 -15.15
N ASP A 194 19.54 -2.08 -16.08
CA ASP A 194 18.48 -1.38 -16.79
C ASP A 194 17.28 -1.12 -15.87
N ASP A 195 16.66 0.04 -16.03
CA ASP A 195 15.47 0.43 -15.30
C ASP A 195 14.22 0.22 -16.16
N TYR A 196 13.48 -0.84 -15.85
CA TYR A 196 12.23 -1.23 -16.54
C TYR A 196 11.00 -0.58 -15.96
N VAL A 197 11.08 0.03 -14.77
CA VAL A 197 9.95 0.73 -14.15
C VAL A 197 9.87 2.14 -14.72
N ILE A 198 8.86 2.39 -15.54
CA ILE A 198 8.72 3.64 -16.31
C ILE A 198 7.98 4.74 -15.57
N ALA A 199 7.16 4.40 -14.59
CA ALA A 199 6.45 5.36 -13.74
C ALA A 199 6.02 4.68 -12.44
N MET A 200 5.84 5.47 -11.39
CA MET A 200 5.20 5.04 -10.13
C MET A 200 4.37 6.17 -9.55
N ASP A 201 3.29 5.80 -8.87
CA ASP A 201 2.47 6.74 -8.11
C ASP A 201 1.93 6.04 -6.85
N THR A 202 2.43 6.46 -5.71
CA THR A 202 2.01 6.07 -4.35
C THR A 202 2.02 4.56 -4.08
N ASP A 203 1.15 3.79 -4.73
CA ASP A 203 0.95 2.34 -4.57
C ASP A 203 0.98 1.58 -5.91
N SER A 204 1.13 2.29 -7.02
CA SER A 204 1.17 1.70 -8.37
C SER A 204 2.55 1.83 -9.01
N LEU A 205 2.99 0.76 -9.67
CA LEU A 205 4.17 0.79 -10.52
C LEU A 205 3.85 0.28 -11.92
N TYR A 206 4.44 0.92 -12.92
CA TYR A 206 4.25 0.65 -14.33
C TYR A 206 5.54 0.15 -14.92
N VAL A 207 5.52 -1.07 -15.46
CA VAL A 207 6.71 -1.78 -15.93
C VAL A 207 6.67 -1.96 -17.44
N ASN A 208 7.75 -1.61 -18.11
CA ASN A 208 7.95 -1.92 -19.52
C ASN A 208 8.31 -3.41 -19.68
N MET A 209 7.35 -4.21 -20.13
CA MET A 209 7.54 -5.65 -20.40
C MET A 209 7.97 -5.95 -21.85
N GLY A 210 8.09 -4.94 -22.71
CA GLY A 210 8.49 -5.10 -24.10
C GLY A 210 9.76 -5.94 -24.28
N PRO A 211 10.87 -5.64 -23.61
CA PRO A 211 12.09 -6.44 -23.69
C PRO A 211 11.90 -7.91 -23.30
N LEU A 212 11.04 -8.20 -22.33
CA LEU A 212 10.72 -9.57 -21.93
C LEU A 212 9.89 -10.30 -23.01
N VAL A 213 8.90 -9.61 -23.58
CA VAL A 213 8.09 -10.14 -24.68
C VAL A 213 8.97 -10.49 -25.89
N ASP A 214 9.89 -9.58 -26.25
CA ASP A 214 10.83 -9.79 -27.35
C ASP A 214 11.80 -10.98 -27.09
N ALA A 215 12.29 -11.10 -25.85
CA ALA A 215 13.17 -12.20 -25.47
C ALA A 215 12.47 -13.56 -25.47
N MET A 216 11.20 -13.60 -25.11
CA MET A 216 10.40 -14.85 -25.12
C MET A 216 9.90 -15.23 -26.52
N LYS A 217 9.94 -14.33 -27.48
CA LYS A 217 9.46 -14.53 -28.86
C LYS A 217 8.13 -15.30 -28.89
N PRO A 218 7.05 -14.76 -28.30
CA PRO A 218 5.77 -15.44 -28.30
C PRO A 218 5.35 -15.73 -29.73
N LYS A 219 4.75 -16.91 -29.97
CA LYS A 219 4.31 -17.34 -31.34
C LYS A 219 3.15 -16.49 -31.84
N ASP A 220 2.33 -15.97 -30.92
CA ASP A 220 1.22 -15.06 -31.20
C ASP A 220 1.24 -13.90 -30.17
N PRO A 221 1.56 -12.67 -30.57
CA PRO A 221 1.32 -11.51 -29.72
C PRO A 221 -0.20 -11.34 -29.54
N VAL A 222 -0.64 -11.22 -28.31
CA VAL A 222 -2.05 -11.01 -27.96
C VAL A 222 -2.54 -9.65 -28.44
#